data_e3a79e957e5f8f12503778e0f32c755a
#
_entry.id   e3a79e957e5f8f12503778e0f32c755a
#
_cell.length_a   1.000
_cell.length_b   1.000
_cell.length_c   1.000
_cell.angle_alpha   90.00
_cell.angle_beta   90.00
_cell.angle_gamma   90.00
#
_symmetry.space_group_name_H-M   'P 1'
#
loop_
_entity.id
_entity.type
_entity.pdbx_description
1 polymer ?
#
loop_
_entity_poly.entity_id
_entity_poly.type
_entity_poly.pdbx_seq_one_letter_code
_entity_poly.pdbx_strand_id
1 'polypeptide(L)'
;MQIDVPEEHTGSVMESMGARKGEMVDMINNGNGQVRLIFTVPSRGLIGYSTEFLSLTRGFGILNHTFDSYQPMQAGQVGGRRQGVLVSMENGKATSYGIQGIEDRGVIFVEPGTEVYEGMIVGEHNRDNDLVVNVSKMKQQTNVRSATKDQTTTIKKARIMSLEESLEYLNEDEYCEVTPESIRLRKKILNKNEREKAAKKKKTAGLS
;
A
#
# COMPACT_ATOMS: atom_id res chain seq x y z
N MET A 1 -1.47 -5.00 -23.95
CA MET A 1 -2.62 -4.54 -23.17
C MET A 1 -3.43 -3.56 -23.98
N GLN A 2 -4.75 -3.67 -23.95
CA GLN A 2 -5.69 -2.79 -24.65
C GLN A 2 -6.59 -2.09 -23.63
N ILE A 3 -6.74 -0.78 -23.77
CA ILE A 3 -7.54 0.06 -22.88
C ILE A 3 -8.51 0.87 -23.74
N ASP A 4 -9.80 0.77 -23.44
CA ASP A 4 -10.84 1.60 -24.04
C ASP A 4 -11.36 2.59 -23.00
N VAL A 5 -11.21 3.90 -23.24
CA VAL A 5 -11.58 4.96 -22.29
C VAL A 5 -12.23 6.15 -22.99
N PRO A 6 -13.08 6.89 -22.27
CA PRO A 6 -13.52 8.21 -22.73
C PRO A 6 -12.33 9.16 -22.97
N GLU A 7 -12.41 10.01 -23.97
CA GLU A 7 -11.32 10.92 -24.36
C GLU A 7 -10.83 11.80 -23.20
N GLU A 8 -11.71 12.20 -22.29
CA GLU A 8 -11.38 13.00 -21.10
C GLU A 8 -10.42 12.32 -20.11
N HIS A 9 -10.38 10.98 -20.10
CA HIS A 9 -9.53 10.20 -19.19
C HIS A 9 -8.22 9.70 -19.84
N THR A 10 -8.04 9.93 -21.13
CA THR A 10 -6.88 9.44 -21.90
C THR A 10 -5.56 9.92 -21.31
N GLY A 11 -5.46 11.21 -20.96
CA GLY A 11 -4.24 11.80 -20.39
C GLY A 11 -3.83 11.14 -19.05
N SER A 12 -4.78 10.98 -18.14
CA SER A 12 -4.52 10.36 -16.82
C SER A 12 -4.08 8.90 -16.94
N VAL A 13 -4.69 8.16 -17.89
CA VAL A 13 -4.32 6.75 -18.15
C VAL A 13 -2.93 6.67 -18.77
N MET A 14 -2.58 7.55 -19.71
CA MET A 14 -1.24 7.59 -20.31
C MET A 14 -0.16 7.90 -19.27
N GLU A 15 -0.39 8.86 -18.38
CA GLU A 15 0.52 9.22 -17.30
C GLU A 15 0.74 8.04 -16.33
N SER A 16 -0.36 7.41 -15.89
CA SER A 16 -0.32 6.25 -15.01
C SER A 16 0.42 5.06 -15.64
N MET A 17 0.17 4.78 -16.93
CA MET A 17 0.87 3.74 -17.66
C MET A 17 2.37 4.05 -17.84
N GLY A 18 2.73 5.28 -18.12
CA GLY A 18 4.12 5.72 -18.20
C GLY A 18 4.89 5.51 -16.89
N ALA A 19 4.26 5.83 -15.73
CA ALA A 19 4.83 5.56 -14.41
C ALA A 19 5.04 4.06 -14.15
N ARG A 20 4.25 3.19 -14.79
CA ARG A 20 4.33 1.73 -14.71
C ARG A 20 5.19 1.09 -15.81
N LYS A 21 6.00 1.90 -16.50
CA LYS A 21 6.87 1.47 -17.61
C LYS A 21 6.10 0.86 -18.78
N GLY A 22 4.86 1.30 -19.00
CA GLY A 22 4.10 0.97 -20.18
C GLY A 22 4.58 1.78 -21.38
N GLU A 23 4.84 1.11 -22.49
CA GLU A 23 5.18 1.71 -23.78
C GLU A 23 3.93 1.74 -24.65
N MET A 24 3.51 2.93 -25.08
CA MET A 24 2.36 3.07 -25.98
C MET A 24 2.75 2.59 -27.38
N VAL A 25 2.00 1.62 -27.88
CA VAL A 25 2.18 1.05 -29.21
C VAL A 25 1.30 1.79 -30.23
N ASP A 26 0.04 2.03 -29.85
CA ASP A 26 -0.94 2.66 -30.76
C ASP A 26 -2.04 3.40 -29.98
N MET A 27 -2.67 4.36 -30.67
CA MET A 27 -3.81 5.12 -30.16
C MET A 27 -4.84 5.32 -31.26
N ILE A 28 -6.02 4.76 -31.07
CA ILE A 28 -7.10 4.80 -32.06
C ILE A 28 -8.27 5.59 -31.51
N ASN A 29 -8.62 6.68 -32.16
CA ASN A 29 -9.84 7.44 -31.84
C ASN A 29 -11.01 6.86 -32.63
N ASN A 30 -12.03 6.35 -31.94
CA ASN A 30 -13.20 5.71 -32.54
C ASN A 30 -14.26 6.73 -33.04
N GLY A 31 -14.03 8.02 -32.89
CA GLY A 31 -14.91 9.09 -33.38
C GLY A 31 -16.23 9.29 -32.62
N ASN A 32 -16.47 8.49 -31.56
CA ASN A 32 -17.66 8.54 -30.70
C ASN A 32 -17.34 9.00 -29.26
N GLY A 33 -16.23 9.75 -29.08
CA GLY A 33 -15.75 10.20 -27.78
C GLY A 33 -15.03 9.11 -26.97
N GLN A 34 -14.72 7.97 -27.60
CA GLN A 34 -13.94 6.89 -27.01
C GLN A 34 -12.62 6.70 -27.74
N VAL A 35 -11.56 6.49 -26.96
CA VAL A 35 -10.21 6.27 -27.44
C VAL A 35 -9.74 4.89 -27.00
N ARG A 36 -9.17 4.15 -27.94
CA ARG A 36 -8.49 2.90 -27.69
C ARG A 36 -6.98 3.12 -27.61
N LEU A 37 -6.39 2.73 -26.50
CA LEU A 37 -4.96 2.78 -26.26
C LEU A 37 -4.40 1.37 -26.24
N ILE A 38 -3.29 1.15 -26.93
CA ILE A 38 -2.58 -0.13 -26.95
C ILE A 38 -1.21 0.06 -26.32
N PHE A 39 -0.91 -0.71 -25.28
CA PHE A 39 0.35 -0.66 -24.56
C PHE A 39 1.03 -2.02 -24.51
N THR A 40 2.36 -2.02 -24.56
CA THR A 40 3.19 -3.10 -24.06
C THR A 40 3.66 -2.71 -22.65
N VAL A 41 3.39 -3.54 -21.65
CA VAL A 41 3.67 -3.23 -20.24
C VAL A 41 4.22 -4.44 -19.52
N PRO A 42 5.25 -4.30 -18.65
CA PRO A 42 5.74 -5.39 -17.84
C PRO A 42 4.63 -5.94 -16.94
N SER A 43 4.51 -7.27 -16.81
CA SER A 43 3.44 -7.90 -16.00
C SER A 43 3.41 -7.40 -14.55
N ARG A 44 4.59 -7.07 -13.98
CA ARG A 44 4.66 -6.45 -12.64
C ARG A 44 4.04 -5.05 -12.59
N GLY A 45 3.95 -4.32 -13.70
CA GLY A 45 3.29 -3.02 -13.79
C GLY A 45 1.76 -3.13 -13.82
N LEU A 46 1.23 -4.33 -14.06
CA LEU A 46 -0.21 -4.59 -14.04
C LEU A 46 -0.73 -4.93 -12.64
N ILE A 47 0.17 -5.28 -11.70
CA ILE A 47 -0.22 -5.57 -10.33
C ILE A 47 -0.90 -4.34 -9.76
N GLY A 48 -2.16 -4.49 -9.33
CA GLY A 48 -2.98 -3.45 -8.76
C GLY A 48 -3.50 -2.36 -9.71
N TYR A 49 -3.13 -2.43 -10.97
CA TYR A 49 -3.55 -1.41 -11.93
C TYR A 49 -5.07 -1.39 -12.14
N SER A 50 -5.75 -2.51 -12.03
CA SER A 50 -7.21 -2.58 -12.24
C SER A 50 -7.98 -1.65 -11.30
N THR A 51 -7.60 -1.59 -10.03
CA THR A 51 -8.24 -0.73 -9.03
C THR A 51 -7.95 0.74 -9.29
N GLU A 52 -6.69 1.07 -9.58
CA GLU A 52 -6.28 2.43 -9.95
C GLU A 52 -6.99 2.89 -11.23
N PHE A 53 -7.03 2.03 -12.24
CA PHE A 53 -7.69 2.30 -13.51
C PHE A 53 -9.18 2.61 -13.36
N LEU A 54 -9.90 1.82 -12.57
CA LEU A 54 -11.32 2.08 -12.29
C LEU A 54 -11.52 3.43 -11.59
N SER A 55 -10.62 3.80 -10.70
CA SER A 55 -10.65 5.12 -10.04
C SER A 55 -10.35 6.26 -11.00
N LEU A 56 -9.31 6.12 -11.84
CA LEU A 56 -8.92 7.10 -12.85
C LEU A 56 -10.01 7.35 -13.89
N THR A 57 -10.71 6.29 -14.30
CA THR A 57 -11.74 6.35 -15.34
C THR A 57 -13.15 6.47 -14.78
N ARG A 58 -13.31 6.64 -13.45
CA ARG A 58 -14.61 6.66 -12.77
C ARG A 58 -15.51 5.47 -13.12
N GLY A 59 -14.88 4.32 -13.42
CA GLY A 59 -15.56 3.09 -13.82
C GLY A 59 -15.97 3.00 -15.29
N PHE A 60 -15.70 4.02 -16.11
CA PHE A 60 -16.10 4.05 -17.53
C PHE A 60 -15.09 3.39 -18.48
N GLY A 61 -13.92 2.98 -17.99
CA GLY A 61 -12.89 2.36 -18.81
C GLY A 61 -13.03 0.84 -18.87
N ILE A 62 -12.59 0.25 -19.98
CA ILE A 62 -12.45 -1.19 -20.18
C ILE A 62 -10.97 -1.50 -20.35
N LEU A 63 -10.48 -2.46 -19.58
CA LEU A 63 -9.09 -2.88 -19.59
C LEU A 63 -9.00 -4.37 -19.89
N ASN A 64 -8.27 -4.72 -20.94
CA ASN A 64 -7.96 -6.09 -21.32
C ASN A 64 -6.45 -6.26 -21.51
N HIS A 65 -5.90 -7.37 -21.06
CA HIS A 65 -4.50 -7.69 -21.29
C HIS A 65 -4.33 -9.15 -21.71
N THR A 66 -3.35 -9.38 -22.57
CA THR A 66 -2.94 -10.70 -23.02
C THR A 66 -1.42 -10.78 -22.95
N PHE A 67 -0.89 -11.99 -22.88
CA PHE A 67 0.55 -12.21 -22.98
C PHE A 67 1.02 -11.79 -24.39
N ASP A 68 2.13 -11.09 -24.45
CA ASP A 68 2.80 -10.67 -25.69
C ASP A 68 4.09 -11.47 -25.89
N SER A 69 5.11 -11.17 -25.10
CA SER A 69 6.44 -11.77 -25.26
C SER A 69 7.23 -11.75 -23.94
N TYR A 70 8.29 -12.56 -23.87
CA TYR A 70 9.31 -12.45 -22.83
C TYR A 70 10.35 -11.42 -23.24
N GLN A 71 10.58 -10.43 -22.42
CA GLN A 71 11.55 -9.36 -22.63
C GLN A 71 12.53 -9.24 -21.45
N PRO A 72 13.73 -8.67 -21.66
CA PRO A 72 14.64 -8.38 -20.56
C PRO A 72 13.97 -7.54 -19.48
N MET A 73 14.26 -7.86 -18.21
CA MET A 73 13.69 -7.13 -17.10
C MET A 73 14.14 -5.67 -17.13
N GLN A 74 13.19 -4.74 -17.25
CA GLN A 74 13.47 -3.32 -17.18
C GLN A 74 13.96 -2.94 -15.79
N ALA A 75 15.02 -2.16 -15.71
CA ALA A 75 15.57 -1.68 -14.46
C ALA A 75 14.64 -0.65 -13.79
N GLY A 76 14.69 -0.59 -12.46
CA GLY A 76 13.96 0.38 -11.63
C GLY A 76 12.62 -0.15 -11.11
N GLN A 77 12.07 0.62 -10.20
CA GLN A 77 10.79 0.33 -9.56
C GLN A 77 9.65 0.59 -10.56
N VAL A 78 8.71 -0.33 -10.64
CA VAL A 78 7.55 -0.25 -11.52
C VAL A 78 6.29 -0.23 -10.65
N GLY A 79 5.61 0.89 -10.63
CA GLY A 79 4.49 1.10 -9.71
C GLY A 79 4.96 1.16 -8.25
N GLY A 80 4.07 0.82 -7.34
CA GLY A 80 4.37 0.74 -5.91
C GLY A 80 3.86 1.94 -5.13
N ARG A 81 3.76 1.72 -3.85
CA ARG A 81 3.30 2.70 -2.86
C ARG A 81 4.34 3.82 -2.70
N ARG A 82 3.89 5.07 -2.72
CA ARG A 82 4.73 6.24 -2.40
C ARG A 82 4.80 6.49 -0.89
N GLN A 83 3.75 6.11 -0.18
CA GLN A 83 3.62 6.34 1.26
C GLN A 83 4.38 5.30 2.05
N GLY A 84 4.92 5.71 3.22
CA GLY A 84 5.54 4.81 4.17
C GLY A 84 4.52 3.97 4.92
N VAL A 85 4.99 3.14 5.85
CA VAL A 85 4.13 2.29 6.69
C VAL A 85 4.28 2.61 8.17
N LEU A 86 3.22 2.31 8.91
CA LEU A 86 3.22 2.24 10.36
C LEU A 86 3.67 0.82 10.76
N VAL A 87 4.79 0.73 11.46
CA VAL A 87 5.43 -0.54 11.85
C VAL A 87 5.32 -0.73 13.35
N SER A 88 4.84 -1.90 13.80
CA SER A 88 4.76 -2.21 15.21
C SER A 88 6.15 -2.24 15.87
N MET A 89 6.25 -1.62 17.05
CA MET A 89 7.47 -1.52 17.83
C MET A 89 7.75 -2.78 18.66
N GLU A 90 6.72 -3.50 19.09
CA GLU A 90 6.82 -4.60 20.04
C GLU A 90 5.79 -5.69 19.80
N ASN A 91 5.97 -6.82 20.46
CA ASN A 91 5.01 -7.92 20.48
C ASN A 91 3.90 -7.62 21.48
N GLY A 92 2.66 -7.94 21.12
CA GLY A 92 1.52 -7.75 22.02
C GLY A 92 0.19 -7.83 21.31
N LYS A 93 -0.83 -7.27 21.94
CA LYS A 93 -2.17 -7.12 21.32
C LYS A 93 -2.45 -5.65 21.07
N ALA A 94 -2.94 -5.35 19.88
CA ALA A 94 -3.39 -4.00 19.55
C ALA A 94 -4.52 -3.58 20.49
N THR A 95 -4.40 -2.41 21.11
CA THR A 95 -5.40 -1.87 22.04
C THR A 95 -6.13 -0.69 21.39
N SER A 96 -7.38 -0.47 21.80
CA SER A 96 -8.14 0.71 21.34
C SER A 96 -7.39 2.01 21.64
N TYR A 97 -6.76 2.10 22.81
CA TYR A 97 -5.97 3.26 23.21
C TYR A 97 -4.70 3.46 22.37
N GLY A 98 -3.99 2.35 22.05
CA GLY A 98 -2.82 2.39 21.19
C GLY A 98 -3.17 2.81 19.77
N ILE A 99 -4.25 2.25 19.19
CA ILE A 99 -4.75 2.59 17.85
C ILE A 99 -5.17 4.05 17.79
N GLN A 100 -5.97 4.55 18.76
CA GLN A 100 -6.39 5.94 18.82
C GLN A 100 -5.20 6.92 18.83
N GLY A 101 -4.12 6.56 19.52
CA GLY A 101 -2.92 7.39 19.57
C GLY A 101 -2.15 7.53 18.25
N ILE A 102 -2.50 6.73 17.25
CA ILE A 102 -1.79 6.71 15.96
C ILE A 102 -2.71 6.91 14.74
N GLU A 103 -4.03 6.87 14.89
CA GLU A 103 -4.99 6.96 13.77
C GLU A 103 -4.93 8.28 12.99
N ASP A 104 -4.40 9.35 13.60
CA ASP A 104 -4.14 10.62 12.90
C ASP A 104 -2.90 10.57 12.00
N ARG A 105 -2.06 9.55 12.16
CA ARG A 105 -0.82 9.38 11.40
C ARG A 105 -1.00 8.59 10.12
N GLY A 106 -2.14 7.94 9.95
CA GLY A 106 -2.39 7.14 8.77
C GLY A 106 -3.64 6.25 8.83
N VAL A 107 -3.72 5.33 7.89
CA VAL A 107 -4.81 4.35 7.81
C VAL A 107 -4.38 3.06 8.51
N ILE A 108 -5.17 2.61 9.48
CA ILE A 108 -4.85 1.42 10.28
C ILE A 108 -5.37 0.15 9.61
N PHE A 109 -4.59 -0.94 9.67
CA PHE A 109 -4.89 -2.24 9.08
C PHE A 109 -5.28 -3.32 10.09
N VAL A 110 -5.15 -3.02 11.38
CA VAL A 110 -5.41 -3.97 12.46
C VAL A 110 -6.55 -3.49 13.36
N GLU A 111 -7.35 -4.42 13.83
CA GLU A 111 -8.43 -4.16 14.79
C GLU A 111 -7.93 -4.30 16.23
N PRO A 112 -8.61 -3.67 17.21
CA PRO A 112 -8.34 -3.91 18.62
C PRO A 112 -8.42 -5.41 18.96
N GLY A 113 -7.45 -5.91 19.72
CA GLY A 113 -7.35 -7.34 20.08
C GLY A 113 -6.51 -8.17 19.12
N THR A 114 -6.15 -7.65 17.94
CA THR A 114 -5.26 -8.34 17.00
C THR A 114 -3.87 -8.52 17.60
N GLU A 115 -3.32 -9.72 17.49
CA GLU A 115 -1.94 -10.01 17.88
C GLU A 115 -0.97 -9.37 16.88
N VAL A 116 -0.05 -8.58 17.40
CA VAL A 116 0.98 -7.89 16.62
C VAL A 116 2.36 -8.24 17.14
N TYR A 117 3.38 -8.09 16.29
CA TYR A 117 4.77 -8.35 16.65
C TYR A 117 5.69 -7.26 16.09
N GLU A 118 6.90 -7.15 16.62
CA GLU A 118 7.91 -6.20 16.16
C GLU A 118 8.16 -6.39 14.65
N GLY A 119 8.09 -5.30 13.90
CA GLY A 119 8.28 -5.34 12.45
C GLY A 119 7.03 -5.64 11.63
N MET A 120 5.89 -5.98 12.25
CA MET A 120 4.60 -6.11 11.57
C MET A 120 4.10 -4.75 11.10
N ILE A 121 3.57 -4.69 9.88
CA ILE A 121 2.94 -3.48 9.33
C ILE A 121 1.52 -3.43 9.85
N VAL A 122 1.20 -2.35 10.56
CA VAL A 122 -0.09 -2.14 11.21
C VAL A 122 -0.92 -1.02 10.59
N GLY A 123 -0.36 -0.36 9.58
CA GLY A 123 -1.05 0.70 8.86
C GLY A 123 -0.19 1.36 7.78
N GLU A 124 -0.83 2.23 7.00
CA GLU A 124 -0.20 3.12 6.04
C GLU A 124 0.09 4.46 6.70
N HIS A 125 1.28 5.01 6.50
CA HIS A 125 1.65 6.31 7.02
C HIS A 125 1.23 7.41 6.04
N ASN A 126 0.77 8.56 6.55
CA ASN A 126 0.41 9.71 5.70
C ASN A 126 1.61 10.38 5.01
N ARG A 127 2.84 9.97 5.35
CA ARG A 127 4.08 10.49 4.77
C ARG A 127 4.81 9.36 4.05
N ASP A 128 5.80 9.71 3.26
CA ASP A 128 6.63 8.81 2.46
C ASP A 128 7.66 7.98 3.26
N ASN A 129 7.83 8.26 4.54
CA ASN A 129 8.75 7.53 5.42
C ASN A 129 8.01 6.56 6.37
N ASP A 130 8.66 5.45 6.67
CA ASP A 130 8.18 4.50 7.67
C ASP A 130 8.23 5.09 9.07
N LEU A 131 7.22 4.77 9.89
CA LEU A 131 7.13 5.20 11.26
C LEU A 131 6.90 4.00 12.19
N VAL A 132 7.78 3.85 13.17
CA VAL A 132 7.61 2.82 14.22
C VAL A 132 6.66 3.35 15.29
N VAL A 133 5.62 2.56 15.58
CA VAL A 133 4.51 2.94 16.48
C VAL A 133 4.23 1.85 17.51
N ASN A 134 3.72 2.25 18.67
CA ASN A 134 3.27 1.32 19.68
C ASN A 134 1.74 1.22 19.67
N VAL A 135 1.21 0.13 19.06
CA VAL A 135 -0.23 -0.16 19.02
C VAL A 135 -0.71 -0.96 20.23
N SER A 136 0.22 -1.52 21.01
CA SER A 136 -0.09 -2.34 22.19
C SER A 136 -0.17 -1.52 23.48
N LYS A 137 0.02 -0.19 23.39
CA LYS A 137 0.01 0.72 24.54
C LYS A 137 -1.31 0.68 25.26
N MET A 138 -1.28 0.38 26.56
CA MET A 138 -2.45 0.44 27.44
C MET A 138 -2.62 1.81 28.06
N LYS A 139 -3.86 2.20 28.35
CA LYS A 139 -4.16 3.38 29.14
C LYS A 139 -3.67 3.12 30.57
N GLN A 140 -2.78 3.97 31.08
CA GLN A 140 -2.40 3.88 32.49
C GLN A 140 -3.60 4.21 33.37
N GLN A 141 -3.88 3.34 34.34
CA GLN A 141 -4.89 3.63 35.35
C GLN A 141 -4.39 4.76 36.24
N THR A 142 -4.96 5.93 36.10
CA THR A 142 -4.77 7.01 37.05
C THR A 142 -5.85 6.86 38.15
N ASN A 143 -5.46 6.85 39.42
CA ASN A 143 -6.37 6.74 40.56
C ASN A 143 -7.29 7.98 40.75
N VAL A 144 -7.24 8.95 39.85
CA VAL A 144 -8.14 10.12 39.86
C VAL A 144 -9.41 9.72 39.13
N ARG A 145 -10.43 9.31 39.87
CA ARG A 145 -11.81 9.23 39.39
C ARG A 145 -12.32 10.65 39.13
N SER A 146 -12.05 11.19 37.95
CA SER A 146 -12.87 12.30 37.48
C SER A 146 -14.21 11.70 37.07
N ALA A 147 -15.31 12.19 37.67
CA ALA A 147 -16.69 11.84 37.39
C ALA A 147 -17.14 12.23 35.95
N THR A 148 -16.23 12.57 35.08
CA THR A 148 -16.46 12.94 33.70
C THR A 148 -16.44 11.65 32.85
N LYS A 149 -17.67 11.20 32.53
CA LYS A 149 -18.09 10.37 31.42
C LYS A 149 -16.93 9.69 30.65
N ASP A 150 -16.83 8.40 30.78
CA ASP A 150 -16.04 7.59 29.86
C ASP A 150 -16.42 8.00 28.43
N GLN A 151 -15.59 8.83 27.79
CA GLN A 151 -15.76 9.13 26.39
C GLN A 151 -15.62 7.80 25.64
N THR A 152 -16.72 7.34 25.08
CA THR A 152 -16.71 6.21 24.16
C THR A 152 -15.78 6.56 23.02
N THR A 153 -14.57 5.99 23.04
CA THR A 153 -13.53 6.26 22.07
C THR A 153 -13.96 5.65 20.76
N THR A 154 -14.44 6.46 19.83
CA THR A 154 -14.77 6.02 18.48
C THR A 154 -13.48 5.92 17.70
N ILE A 155 -13.06 4.72 17.34
CA ILE A 155 -11.90 4.45 16.49
C ILE A 155 -12.38 4.32 15.04
N LYS A 156 -11.60 4.85 14.11
CA LYS A 156 -11.86 4.65 12.67
C LYS A 156 -11.79 3.17 12.33
N LYS A 157 -12.66 2.73 11.42
CA LYS A 157 -12.66 1.33 10.96
C LYS A 157 -11.31 0.99 10.32
N ALA A 158 -10.72 -0.14 10.71
CA ALA A 158 -9.51 -0.65 10.10
C ALA A 158 -9.75 -1.03 8.63
N ARG A 159 -8.78 -0.76 7.76
CA ARG A 159 -8.77 -1.24 6.38
C ARG A 159 -8.23 -2.66 6.37
N ILE A 160 -9.10 -3.64 6.24
CA ILE A 160 -8.72 -5.04 6.07
C ILE A 160 -8.49 -5.27 4.58
N MET A 161 -7.28 -5.70 4.21
CA MET A 161 -6.89 -5.94 2.83
C MET A 161 -7.09 -7.39 2.45
N SER A 162 -7.57 -7.63 1.22
CA SER A 162 -7.57 -8.95 0.59
C SER A 162 -6.13 -9.40 0.29
N LEU A 163 -5.95 -10.67 -0.13
CA LEU A 163 -4.64 -11.17 -0.56
C LEU A 163 -4.09 -10.36 -1.74
N GLU A 164 -4.93 -10.06 -2.72
CA GLU A 164 -4.57 -9.31 -3.93
C GLU A 164 -4.12 -7.90 -3.57
N GLU A 165 -4.92 -7.18 -2.76
CA GLU A 165 -4.55 -5.84 -2.26
C GLU A 165 -3.27 -5.87 -1.43
N SER A 166 -3.06 -6.92 -0.62
CA SER A 166 -1.84 -7.07 0.18
C SER A 166 -0.60 -7.27 -0.68
N LEU A 167 -0.70 -8.08 -1.75
CA LEU A 167 0.40 -8.30 -2.70
C LEU A 167 0.72 -7.04 -3.49
N GLU A 168 -0.30 -6.28 -3.89
CA GLU A 168 -0.16 -4.99 -4.55
C GLU A 168 0.53 -3.96 -3.65
N TYR A 169 0.21 -3.99 -2.37
CA TYR A 169 0.67 -3.02 -1.38
C TYR A 169 2.16 -3.15 -1.03
N LEU A 170 2.77 -4.33 -1.25
CA LEU A 170 4.13 -4.65 -0.83
C LEU A 170 5.20 -3.81 -1.55
N ASN A 171 6.17 -3.33 -0.77
CA ASN A 171 7.44 -2.84 -1.26
C ASN A 171 8.54 -3.91 -1.22
N GLU A 172 9.69 -3.65 -1.84
CA GLU A 172 10.82 -4.59 -1.94
C GLU A 172 11.38 -5.05 -0.59
N ASP A 173 11.23 -4.26 0.46
CA ASP A 173 11.73 -4.55 1.81
C ASP A 173 10.66 -5.18 2.72
N GLU A 174 9.56 -5.65 2.15
CA GLU A 174 8.40 -6.18 2.86
C GLU A 174 8.06 -7.60 2.43
N TYR A 175 7.33 -8.31 3.27
CA TYR A 175 6.77 -9.62 3.01
C TYR A 175 5.29 -9.66 3.39
N CYS A 176 4.53 -10.50 2.68
CA CYS A 176 3.19 -10.92 3.04
C CYS A 176 3.25 -12.32 3.67
N GLU A 177 2.72 -12.48 4.86
CA GLU A 177 2.53 -13.76 5.53
C GLU A 177 1.08 -14.18 5.36
N VAL A 178 0.87 -15.32 4.73
CA VAL A 178 -0.47 -15.86 4.47
C VAL A 178 -0.66 -17.11 5.31
N THR A 179 -1.66 -17.09 6.17
CA THR A 179 -2.10 -18.24 6.96
C THR A 179 -3.57 -18.54 6.65
N PRO A 180 -4.10 -19.71 7.01
CA PRO A 180 -5.53 -20.00 6.81
C PRO A 180 -6.48 -18.98 7.47
N GLU A 181 -6.03 -18.34 8.55
CA GLU A 181 -6.86 -17.45 9.37
C GLU A 181 -6.58 -15.95 9.11
N SER A 182 -5.40 -15.60 8.60
CA SER A 182 -5.01 -14.19 8.50
C SER A 182 -3.96 -13.92 7.44
N ILE A 183 -4.03 -12.71 6.88
CA ILE A 183 -3.01 -12.12 6.00
C ILE A 183 -2.33 -11.01 6.80
N ARG A 184 -1.01 -11.03 6.86
CA ARG A 184 -0.21 -10.05 7.60
C ARG A 184 0.91 -9.52 6.74
N LEU A 185 1.14 -8.23 6.80
CA LEU A 185 2.26 -7.57 6.15
C LEU A 185 3.37 -7.32 7.17
N ARG A 186 4.62 -7.50 6.79
CA ARG A 186 5.76 -7.23 7.67
C ARG A 186 7.00 -6.76 6.93
N LYS A 187 7.90 -6.13 7.65
CA LYS A 187 9.24 -5.84 7.14
C LYS A 187 10.08 -7.13 7.04
N LYS A 188 10.98 -7.19 6.06
CA LYS A 188 11.94 -8.29 5.92
C LYS A 188 12.83 -8.41 7.16
N ILE A 189 13.33 -7.29 7.64
CA ILE A 189 14.10 -7.19 8.88
C ILE A 189 13.15 -6.69 9.96
N LEU A 190 12.85 -7.54 10.95
CA LEU A 190 11.86 -7.23 11.99
C LEU A 190 12.39 -6.21 12.99
N ASN A 191 13.65 -6.32 13.39
CA ASN A 191 14.24 -5.45 14.40
C ASN A 191 14.52 -4.04 13.86
N LYS A 192 14.06 -3.02 14.57
CA LYS A 192 14.21 -1.60 14.20
C LYS A 192 15.67 -1.20 14.00
N ASN A 193 16.54 -1.55 14.95
CA ASN A 193 17.94 -1.15 14.90
C ASN A 193 18.70 -1.77 13.73
N GLU A 194 18.35 -3.02 13.39
CA GLU A 194 18.92 -3.70 12.23
C GLU A 194 18.45 -3.08 10.91
N ARG A 195 17.17 -2.67 10.81
CA ARG A 195 16.65 -1.94 9.65
C ARG A 195 17.42 -0.63 9.44
N GLU A 196 17.61 0.15 10.51
CA GLU A 196 18.35 1.42 10.45
C GLU A 196 19.81 1.21 10.02
N LYS A 197 20.48 0.17 10.56
CA LYS A 197 21.84 -0.20 10.14
C LYS A 197 21.91 -0.61 8.67
N ALA A 198 20.95 -1.41 8.21
CA ALA A 198 20.86 -1.85 6.81
C ALA A 198 20.62 -0.66 5.86
N ALA A 199 19.72 0.26 6.24
CA ALA A 199 19.45 1.48 5.47
C ALA A 199 20.70 2.39 5.38
N LYS A 200 21.44 2.56 6.47
CA LYS A 200 22.71 3.32 6.47
C LYS A 200 23.75 2.68 5.55
N LYS A 201 23.91 1.34 5.59
CA LYS A 201 24.82 0.62 4.70
C LYS A 201 24.49 0.79 3.23
N LYS A 202 23.20 0.74 2.87
CA LYS A 202 22.74 0.97 1.48
C LYS A 202 23.08 2.38 0.99
N LYS A 203 22.84 3.41 1.80
CA LYS A 203 23.21 4.80 1.47
C LYS A 203 24.71 4.99 1.28
N THR A 204 25.54 4.35 2.12
CA THR A 204 27.00 4.44 2.02
C THR A 204 27.56 3.68 0.81
N ALA A 205 26.87 2.64 0.35
CA ALA A 205 27.26 1.85 -0.83
C ALA A 205 26.79 2.46 -2.16
N GLY A 206 26.13 3.63 -2.18
CA GLY A 206 25.65 4.31 -3.38
C GLY A 206 24.50 3.59 -4.09
N LEU A 207 23.83 2.71 -3.41
CA LEU A 207 22.67 1.94 -3.89
C LEU A 207 21.36 2.54 -3.33
N SER A 208 21.09 3.78 -3.69
CA SER A 208 19.82 4.45 -3.39
C SER A 208 18.97 4.61 -4.64
#